data_d4ce2f66f79a064ed9d5b1e2ef2ca4bc
#
_entry.id   d4ce2f66f79a064ed9d5b1e2ef2ca4bc
#
_cell.length_a   1.000
_cell.length_b   1.000
_cell.length_c   1.000
_cell.angle_alpha   90.00
_cell.angle_beta   90.00
_cell.angle_gamma   90.00
#
_symmetry.space_group_name_H-M   'P 1'
#
loop_
_entity.id
_entity.type
_entity.pdbx_description
1 polymer ?
#
loop_
_entity_poly.entity_id
_entity_poly.type
_entity_poly.pdbx_seq_one_letter_code
_entity_poly.pdbx_strand_id
1 'polypeptide(L)'
;MSLLRRDRLLLVLALAALFGADIYFHLWPEIQIRLGRDCDCDNAATHGENTTSATHYSGSKLQHLFSHHLYQAPATKPLAQDLLLNVHETLRSHRKRVAGFNRRRHSQHMEQNLTSPLRDARFDFHTPWLQFHLGISKEALYPRSSPIVEQLLEEMSNLTIIGADYTPDEKALNGECDCSQIVKPSGTHLKLVLRFQDFGKAMFKPMRQKREEETPEDFFYFVDFQRHNAEIAAFHLDRILDFRRVPPVSGRFVNITQEILEVTGNSELESVFFVSPANNVCFFAKCLYMCKTEYAVCGDPHMVEGSLSIMLPSLSSAPRLSVPNPWIRSYTFSGKEEWELNPSYCDSVKKLHPYSNTRRLLHMMDLAIFDFLMGNMDRHHYEIFTKFGDEGFLLHLDNARGFGRHSHDELSILAPLYQCCVVKDDTWQRLNLLALPEYRLSDVMRESLRADELDTVLTEPHLAALDRRLQRVLEVVRQCVLTYGEEAVLIKEMWRPLQRPSLQPS
;
A
#
# COMPACT_ATOMS: atom_id res chain seq x y z
N MET A 1 18.23 -68.62 -13.47
CA MET A 1 16.89 -68.10 -13.11
C MET A 1 16.75 -67.59 -11.67
N SER A 2 17.72 -67.76 -10.76
CA SER A 2 17.64 -67.30 -9.36
C SER A 2 18.08 -65.84 -9.14
N LEU A 3 19.02 -65.31 -9.91
CA LEU A 3 19.51 -63.92 -9.83
C LEU A 3 18.42 -62.88 -10.19
N LEU A 4 17.65 -63.12 -11.22
CA LEU A 4 16.56 -62.21 -11.63
C LEU A 4 15.41 -62.06 -10.61
N ARG A 5 15.20 -63.03 -9.75
CA ARG A 5 14.21 -62.92 -8.64
C ARG A 5 14.72 -62.07 -7.49
N ARG A 6 16.01 -62.12 -7.18
CA ARG A 6 16.64 -61.39 -6.11
C ARG A 6 16.70 -59.91 -6.44
N ASP A 7 17.02 -59.52 -7.68
CA ASP A 7 17.08 -58.13 -8.11
C ASP A 7 15.68 -57.48 -8.17
N ARG A 8 14.66 -58.22 -8.57
CA ARG A 8 13.27 -57.75 -8.49
C ARG A 8 12.81 -57.54 -7.06
N LEU A 9 13.23 -58.41 -6.12
CA LEU A 9 12.88 -58.28 -4.70
C LEU A 9 13.55 -57.02 -4.10
N LEU A 10 14.83 -56.76 -4.42
CA LEU A 10 15.56 -55.59 -4.00
C LEU A 10 14.95 -54.29 -4.56
N LEU A 11 14.50 -54.30 -5.80
CA LEU A 11 13.83 -53.19 -6.42
C LEU A 11 12.49 -52.84 -5.75
N VAL A 12 11.70 -53.87 -5.41
CA VAL A 12 10.43 -53.69 -4.70
C VAL A 12 10.64 -53.20 -3.28
N LEU A 13 11.68 -53.65 -2.58
CA LEU A 13 12.03 -53.17 -1.25
C LEU A 13 12.56 -51.72 -1.28
N ALA A 14 13.32 -51.35 -2.29
CA ALA A 14 13.78 -49.95 -2.48
C ALA A 14 12.61 -49.00 -2.80
N LEU A 15 11.67 -49.42 -3.64
CA LEU A 15 10.45 -48.65 -3.93
C LEU A 15 9.55 -48.52 -2.70
N ALA A 16 9.40 -49.61 -1.92
CA ALA A 16 8.62 -49.53 -0.68
C ALA A 16 9.28 -48.64 0.39
N ALA A 17 10.62 -48.61 0.47
CA ALA A 17 11.34 -47.73 1.36
C ALA A 17 11.21 -46.26 0.94
N LEU A 18 11.27 -45.96 -0.38
CA LEU A 18 11.05 -44.61 -0.90
C LEU A 18 9.62 -44.12 -0.63
N PHE A 19 8.62 -44.99 -0.85
CA PHE A 19 7.22 -44.68 -0.58
C PHE A 19 6.95 -44.48 0.92
N GLY A 20 7.58 -45.31 1.77
CA GLY A 20 7.53 -45.12 3.24
C GLY A 20 8.19 -43.82 3.72
N ALA A 21 9.29 -43.43 3.11
CA ALA A 21 9.94 -42.16 3.39
C ALA A 21 9.07 -40.98 2.96
N ASP A 22 8.43 -41.05 1.80
CA ASP A 22 7.55 -39.98 1.32
C ASP A 22 6.32 -39.83 2.23
N ILE A 23 5.69 -40.93 2.67
CA ILE A 23 4.61 -40.91 3.66
C ILE A 23 5.08 -40.30 4.99
N TYR A 24 6.27 -40.67 5.46
CA TYR A 24 6.79 -40.21 6.75
C TYR A 24 7.16 -38.72 6.75
N PHE A 25 7.78 -38.21 5.68
CA PHE A 25 8.26 -36.85 5.63
C PHE A 25 7.21 -35.85 5.10
N HIS A 26 6.28 -36.26 4.26
CA HIS A 26 5.30 -35.36 3.65
C HIS A 26 3.88 -35.55 4.16
N LEU A 27 3.37 -36.75 4.30
CA LEU A 27 2.00 -37.00 4.74
C LEU A 27 1.81 -37.05 6.28
N TRP A 28 2.78 -37.56 7.01
CA TRP A 28 2.65 -37.69 8.46
C TRP A 28 2.57 -36.37 9.22
N PRO A 29 3.30 -35.31 8.88
CA PRO A 29 3.13 -33.98 9.48
C PRO A 29 1.74 -33.38 9.21
N GLU A 30 1.20 -33.53 7.99
CA GLU A 30 -0.14 -33.05 7.68
C GLU A 30 -1.24 -33.81 8.44
N ILE A 31 -1.07 -35.10 8.65
CA ILE A 31 -2.03 -35.95 9.41
C ILE A 31 -1.98 -35.55 10.91
N GLN A 32 -0.80 -35.28 11.47
CA GLN A 32 -0.67 -34.82 12.86
C GLN A 32 -1.32 -33.44 13.08
N ILE A 33 -1.20 -32.52 12.10
CA ILE A 33 -1.85 -31.20 12.15
C ILE A 33 -3.39 -31.34 12.08
N ARG A 34 -3.91 -32.32 11.35
CA ARG A 34 -5.35 -32.56 11.25
C ARG A 34 -5.96 -33.30 12.44
N LEU A 35 -5.21 -34.20 13.07
CA LEU A 35 -5.65 -34.93 14.27
C LEU A 35 -5.47 -34.18 15.58
N GLY A 36 -4.67 -33.10 15.61
CA GLY A 36 -4.48 -32.24 16.78
C GLY A 36 -5.52 -31.13 16.96
N ARG A 37 -6.61 -31.11 16.15
CA ARG A 37 -7.71 -30.15 16.29
C ARG A 37 -8.95 -30.80 16.89
N ASP A 38 -8.82 -31.36 18.09
CA ASP A 38 -9.99 -31.59 18.92
C ASP A 38 -9.99 -30.57 20.05
N CYS A 39 -11.06 -29.79 20.04
CA CYS A 39 -11.40 -28.82 21.09
C CYS A 39 -11.77 -29.56 22.37
N ASP A 40 -11.05 -29.30 23.46
CA ASP A 40 -11.57 -29.58 24.79
C ASP A 40 -11.80 -28.28 25.54
N CYS A 41 -13.07 -27.96 25.67
CA CYS A 41 -13.60 -27.09 26.73
C CYS A 41 -14.12 -28.01 27.81
N ASP A 42 -13.47 -28.05 28.99
CA ASP A 42 -14.18 -28.06 30.27
C ASP A 42 -13.23 -28.09 31.49
N ASN A 43 -13.49 -27.16 32.37
CA ASN A 43 -13.38 -27.12 33.84
C ASN A 43 -12.43 -28.06 34.59
N ALA A 44 -11.51 -27.47 35.34
CA ALA A 44 -11.48 -27.69 36.80
C ALA A 44 -10.51 -26.74 37.51
N ALA A 45 -10.99 -26.18 38.58
CA ALA A 45 -10.28 -25.34 39.55
C ALA A 45 -9.29 -26.15 40.42
N THR A 46 -8.34 -25.40 40.94
CA THR A 46 -7.65 -25.42 42.22
C THR A 46 -6.17 -25.79 42.22
N HIS A 47 -5.52 -24.90 42.93
CA HIS A 47 -4.26 -24.90 43.69
C HIS A 47 -2.99 -24.35 43.00
N GLY A 48 -2.57 -23.27 43.65
CA GLY A 48 -1.55 -22.33 43.31
C GLY A 48 -0.13 -22.82 43.44
N GLU A 49 0.70 -22.05 42.78
CA GLU A 49 1.99 -21.58 43.30
C GLU A 49 2.53 -20.46 42.41
N ASN A 50 3.17 -19.51 43.08
CA ASN A 50 3.69 -18.25 42.54
C ASN A 50 4.66 -18.45 41.39
N THR A 51 4.35 -17.83 40.23
CA THR A 51 5.35 -17.37 39.28
C THR A 51 4.84 -16.06 38.64
N THR A 52 5.72 -15.09 38.63
CA THR A 52 5.64 -13.73 38.09
C THR A 52 4.61 -13.52 36.96
N SER A 53 3.63 -12.67 37.26
CA SER A 53 2.55 -12.29 36.37
C SER A 53 3.03 -11.63 35.07
N ALA A 54 3.06 -12.40 33.99
CA ALA A 54 2.86 -11.85 32.67
C ALA A 54 1.36 -11.49 32.57
N THR A 55 1.04 -10.23 32.70
CA THR A 55 -0.30 -9.71 32.46
C THR A 55 -0.74 -10.06 31.03
N HIS A 56 -1.57 -11.08 30.86
CA HIS A 56 -2.33 -11.30 29.64
C HIS A 56 -3.26 -10.10 29.43
N TYR A 57 -2.84 -9.17 28.58
CA TYR A 57 -3.71 -8.13 28.08
C TYR A 57 -4.80 -8.77 27.21
N SER A 58 -6.02 -8.81 27.71
CA SER A 58 -7.22 -9.31 27.04
C SER A 58 -7.80 -8.33 26.00
N GLY A 59 -7.04 -7.36 25.50
CA GLY A 59 -7.49 -6.30 24.59
C GLY A 59 -6.66 -6.24 23.30
N SER A 60 -7.23 -5.62 22.26
CA SER A 60 -6.55 -5.37 20.98
C SER A 60 -5.30 -4.51 21.20
N LYS A 61 -4.12 -5.00 20.79
CA LYS A 61 -2.86 -4.25 20.82
C LYS A 61 -2.90 -3.03 19.91
N LEU A 62 -3.59 -3.13 18.77
CA LEU A 62 -3.78 -2.04 17.84
C LEU A 62 -4.61 -0.91 18.46
N GLN A 63 -5.71 -1.22 19.16
CA GLN A 63 -6.50 -0.21 19.86
C GLN A 63 -5.70 0.44 21.00
N HIS A 64 -4.91 -0.37 21.71
CA HIS A 64 -4.02 0.14 22.77
C HIS A 64 -2.96 1.07 22.19
N LEU A 65 -2.35 0.72 21.04
CA LEU A 65 -1.40 1.57 20.33
C LEU A 65 -2.03 2.92 19.96
N PHE A 66 -3.19 2.92 19.30
CA PHE A 66 -3.85 4.17 18.88
C PHE A 66 -4.39 5.00 20.06
N SER A 67 -4.54 4.42 21.25
CA SER A 67 -4.86 5.13 22.47
C SER A 67 -3.63 5.75 23.16
N HIS A 68 -2.43 5.39 22.76
CA HIS A 68 -1.19 5.94 23.31
C HIS A 68 -1.04 7.43 22.99
N HIS A 69 -0.48 8.23 23.92
CA HIS A 69 -0.39 9.70 23.77
C HIS A 69 0.35 10.14 22.48
N LEU A 70 1.30 9.37 21.98
CA LEU A 70 2.00 9.64 20.72
C LEU A 70 1.09 9.60 19.49
N TYR A 71 -0.07 8.95 19.59
CA TYR A 71 -1.07 8.83 18.53
C TYR A 71 -2.28 9.75 18.75
N GLN A 72 -2.35 10.44 19.89
CA GLN A 72 -3.45 11.38 20.14
C GLN A 72 -3.23 12.66 19.35
N ALA A 73 -4.27 13.10 18.64
CA ALA A 73 -4.22 14.34 17.86
C ALA A 73 -4.29 15.55 18.79
N PRO A 74 -3.52 16.62 18.58
CA PRO A 74 -3.87 17.90 19.15
C PRO A 74 -5.27 18.33 18.66
N ALA A 75 -6.09 18.86 19.55
CA ALA A 75 -7.49 19.19 19.30
C ALA A 75 -7.75 20.34 18.29
N THR A 76 -6.77 20.73 17.52
CA THR A 76 -6.84 21.83 16.54
C THR A 76 -7.35 21.32 15.19
N LYS A 77 -8.51 21.85 14.76
CA LYS A 77 -8.96 21.65 13.36
C LYS A 77 -8.03 22.39 12.40
N PRO A 78 -7.68 21.78 11.24
CA PRO A 78 -6.88 22.49 10.24
C PRO A 78 -7.60 23.74 9.77
N LEU A 79 -6.85 24.81 9.56
CA LEU A 79 -7.37 26.04 9.00
C LEU A 79 -7.73 25.82 7.52
N ALA A 80 -8.67 26.60 6.99
CA ALA A 80 -9.09 26.46 5.58
C ALA A 80 -7.91 26.61 4.59
N GLN A 81 -6.90 27.42 4.93
CA GLN A 81 -5.68 27.57 4.13
C GLN A 81 -4.78 26.32 4.14
N ASP A 82 -4.89 25.49 5.17
CA ASP A 82 -4.12 24.25 5.33
C ASP A 82 -4.77 23.06 4.61
N LEU A 83 -6.01 23.21 4.11
CA LEU A 83 -6.70 22.17 3.33
C LEU A 83 -6.29 22.24 1.87
N LEU A 84 -6.18 21.07 1.23
CA LEU A 84 -5.76 20.97 -0.18
C LEU A 84 -6.79 21.60 -1.13
N LEU A 85 -8.05 21.32 -0.96
CA LEU A 85 -9.14 21.71 -1.85
C LEU A 85 -10.00 22.83 -1.27
N ASN A 86 -10.54 23.69 -2.17
CA ASN A 86 -11.62 24.59 -1.85
C ASN A 86 -12.93 23.82 -1.80
N VAL A 87 -13.60 23.78 -0.65
CA VAL A 87 -14.85 23.03 -0.43
C VAL A 87 -15.93 23.44 -1.43
N HIS A 88 -16.18 24.74 -1.58
CA HIS A 88 -17.24 25.25 -2.46
C HIS A 88 -17.04 24.90 -3.93
N GLU A 89 -15.82 25.07 -4.44
CA GLU A 89 -15.48 24.75 -5.83
C GLU A 89 -15.56 23.25 -6.09
N THR A 90 -15.07 22.45 -5.16
CA THR A 90 -15.09 20.98 -5.25
C THR A 90 -16.52 20.46 -5.31
N LEU A 91 -17.39 20.93 -4.41
CA LEU A 91 -18.79 20.55 -4.40
C LEU A 91 -19.55 20.99 -5.65
N ARG A 92 -19.28 22.23 -6.13
CA ARG A 92 -19.87 22.73 -7.37
C ARG A 92 -19.45 21.89 -8.58
N SER A 93 -18.17 21.53 -8.65
CA SER A 93 -17.63 20.70 -9.73
C SER A 93 -18.25 19.30 -9.70
N HIS A 94 -18.34 18.68 -8.50
CA HIS A 94 -18.95 17.36 -8.37
C HIS A 94 -20.44 17.36 -8.73
N ARG A 95 -21.23 18.34 -8.29
CA ARG A 95 -22.64 18.50 -8.71
C ARG A 95 -22.78 18.58 -10.22
N LYS A 96 -21.92 19.36 -10.90
CA LYS A 96 -21.90 19.46 -12.36
C LYS A 96 -21.60 18.10 -13.02
N ARG A 97 -20.69 17.33 -12.46
CA ARG A 97 -20.31 15.99 -12.96
C ARG A 97 -21.49 15.01 -12.85
N VAL A 98 -22.17 14.95 -11.70
CA VAL A 98 -23.35 14.11 -11.50
C VAL A 98 -24.49 14.51 -12.47
N ALA A 99 -24.78 15.81 -12.61
CA ALA A 99 -25.78 16.28 -13.55
C ALA A 99 -25.42 15.98 -15.02
N GLY A 100 -24.14 16.07 -15.38
CA GLY A 100 -23.65 15.71 -16.72
C GLY A 100 -23.77 14.21 -17.00
N PHE A 101 -23.49 13.37 -16.01
CA PHE A 101 -23.67 11.92 -16.10
C PHE A 101 -25.14 11.56 -16.33
N ASN A 102 -26.05 12.10 -15.55
CA ASN A 102 -27.48 11.85 -15.70
C ASN A 102 -27.98 12.26 -17.09
N ARG A 103 -27.58 13.45 -17.57
CA ARG A 103 -27.95 13.90 -18.92
C ARG A 103 -27.52 12.94 -20.03
N ARG A 104 -26.26 12.44 -19.95
CA ARG A 104 -25.76 11.47 -20.95
C ARG A 104 -26.53 10.15 -20.89
N ARG A 105 -26.79 9.63 -19.69
CA ARG A 105 -27.59 8.40 -19.50
C ARG A 105 -29.02 8.57 -20.09
N HIS A 106 -29.66 9.70 -19.85
CA HIS A 106 -30.98 9.99 -20.43
C HIS A 106 -30.93 10.04 -21.94
N SER A 107 -29.90 10.67 -22.53
CA SER A 107 -29.72 10.70 -23.99
C SER A 107 -29.57 9.30 -24.55
N GLN A 108 -28.68 8.48 -24.00
CA GLN A 108 -28.47 7.09 -24.42
C GLN A 108 -29.72 6.23 -24.24
N HIS A 109 -30.44 6.40 -23.14
CA HIS A 109 -31.69 5.69 -22.88
C HIS A 109 -32.76 6.02 -23.91
N MET A 110 -32.88 7.28 -24.31
CA MET A 110 -33.77 7.72 -25.38
C MET A 110 -33.38 7.17 -26.75
N GLU A 111 -32.09 7.20 -27.09
CA GLU A 111 -31.56 6.65 -28.36
C GLU A 111 -31.81 5.15 -28.49
N GLN A 112 -31.74 4.40 -27.36
CA GLN A 112 -31.97 2.95 -27.31
C GLN A 112 -33.47 2.57 -27.16
N ASN A 113 -34.40 3.53 -27.12
CA ASN A 113 -35.83 3.32 -26.91
C ASN A 113 -36.17 2.40 -25.70
N LEU A 114 -35.41 2.52 -24.62
CA LEU A 114 -35.63 1.72 -23.42
C LEU A 114 -36.84 2.26 -22.64
N THR A 115 -37.74 1.35 -22.25
CA THR A 115 -38.99 1.70 -21.53
C THR A 115 -38.87 1.63 -20.02
N SER A 116 -37.77 1.07 -19.49
CA SER A 116 -37.58 0.96 -18.03
C SER A 116 -37.27 2.33 -17.41
N PRO A 117 -37.80 2.62 -16.19
CA PRO A 117 -37.56 3.91 -15.56
C PRO A 117 -36.07 4.03 -15.19
N LEU A 118 -35.41 5.08 -15.63
CA LEU A 118 -34.02 5.39 -15.36
C LEU A 118 -33.93 6.19 -14.05
N ARG A 119 -33.28 5.61 -13.03
CA ARG A 119 -33.00 6.35 -11.80
C ARG A 119 -31.77 7.24 -11.97
N ASP A 120 -31.93 8.52 -11.67
CA ASP A 120 -30.83 9.48 -11.65
C ASP A 120 -29.85 9.17 -10.51
N ALA A 121 -28.57 9.29 -10.81
CA ALA A 121 -27.55 9.32 -9.78
C ALA A 121 -27.72 10.59 -8.94
N ARG A 122 -27.69 10.43 -7.63
CA ARG A 122 -27.87 11.55 -6.68
C ARG A 122 -26.51 12.09 -6.26
N PHE A 123 -26.44 13.39 -6.11
CA PHE A 123 -25.32 14.03 -5.45
C PHE A 123 -25.45 13.80 -3.95
N ASP A 124 -24.43 13.19 -3.35
CA ASP A 124 -24.28 13.08 -1.90
C ASP A 124 -23.00 13.80 -1.47
N PHE A 125 -23.16 14.72 -0.53
CA PHE A 125 -22.04 15.43 0.09
C PHE A 125 -21.25 14.52 1.04
N HIS A 126 -21.90 13.55 1.65
CA HIS A 126 -21.31 12.70 2.71
C HIS A 126 -20.55 11.47 2.17
N THR A 127 -20.48 11.31 0.84
CA THR A 127 -19.70 10.22 0.23
C THR A 127 -18.26 10.19 0.79
N PRO A 128 -17.79 9.06 1.35
CA PRO A 128 -16.49 8.96 2.01
C PRO A 128 -15.31 9.40 1.15
N TRP A 129 -15.26 9.04 -0.16
CA TRP A 129 -14.17 9.48 -1.03
C TRP A 129 -14.11 11.02 -1.17
N LEU A 130 -15.27 11.70 -1.21
CA LEU A 130 -15.34 13.15 -1.31
C LEU A 130 -14.88 13.80 0.00
N GLN A 131 -15.33 13.26 1.14
CA GLN A 131 -14.88 13.70 2.45
C GLN A 131 -13.38 13.48 2.67
N PHE A 132 -12.85 12.35 2.20
CA PHE A 132 -11.41 12.09 2.17
C PHE A 132 -10.67 13.18 1.38
N HIS A 133 -11.10 13.49 0.16
CA HIS A 133 -10.48 14.55 -0.65
C HIS A 133 -10.52 15.91 0.03
N LEU A 134 -11.64 16.27 0.67
CA LEU A 134 -11.81 17.54 1.38
C LEU A 134 -10.99 17.59 2.69
N GLY A 135 -10.67 16.45 3.27
CA GLY A 135 -9.89 16.32 4.49
C GLY A 135 -8.37 16.36 4.31
N ILE A 136 -7.87 16.29 3.06
CA ILE A 136 -6.42 16.37 2.78
C ILE A 136 -5.90 17.74 3.22
N SER A 137 -4.87 17.73 4.07
CA SER A 137 -4.24 18.95 4.60
C SER A 137 -2.74 18.97 4.31
N LYS A 138 -2.06 20.04 4.66
CA LYS A 138 -0.60 20.15 4.52
C LYS A 138 0.19 19.14 5.38
N GLU A 139 -0.45 18.53 6.39
CA GLU A 139 0.22 17.61 7.32
C GLU A 139 0.12 16.15 6.87
N ALA A 140 -1.04 15.75 6.30
CA ALA A 140 -1.30 14.37 5.93
C ALA A 140 -2.51 14.23 4.97
N LEU A 141 -2.68 13.04 4.42
CA LEU A 141 -3.84 12.69 3.58
C LEU A 141 -5.15 12.62 4.38
N TYR A 142 -5.07 12.29 5.67
CA TYR A 142 -6.26 12.18 6.54
C TYR A 142 -5.88 12.40 8.00
N PRO A 143 -6.82 12.87 8.85
CA PRO A 143 -6.62 13.01 10.28
C PRO A 143 -6.43 11.65 10.97
N ARG A 144 -5.75 11.60 12.12
CA ARG A 144 -5.49 10.38 12.90
C ARG A 144 -6.75 9.59 13.24
N SER A 145 -7.78 10.28 13.69
CA SER A 145 -9.05 9.69 14.16
C SER A 145 -10.18 9.89 13.15
N SER A 146 -9.90 9.70 11.85
CA SER A 146 -10.90 9.90 10.81
C SER A 146 -11.77 8.66 10.62
N PRO A 147 -13.06 8.69 10.97
CA PRO A 147 -13.98 7.60 10.66
C PRO A 147 -14.20 7.42 9.16
N ILE A 148 -13.87 8.46 8.38
CA ILE A 148 -14.01 8.45 6.91
C ILE A 148 -13.12 7.41 6.27
N VAL A 149 -11.94 7.14 6.84
CA VAL A 149 -11.02 6.13 6.28
C VAL A 149 -11.65 4.73 6.36
N GLU A 150 -12.25 4.36 7.47
CA GLU A 150 -12.90 3.05 7.65
C GLU A 150 -14.12 2.90 6.74
N GLN A 151 -14.97 3.94 6.68
CA GLN A 151 -16.11 3.97 5.75
C GLN A 151 -15.66 3.86 4.29
N LEU A 152 -14.56 4.52 3.93
CA LEU A 152 -14.02 4.48 2.58
C LEU A 152 -13.48 3.09 2.21
N LEU A 153 -12.81 2.40 3.14
CA LEU A 153 -12.34 1.02 2.93
C LEU A 153 -13.54 0.08 2.72
N GLU A 154 -14.58 0.18 3.56
CA GLU A 154 -15.81 -0.59 3.44
C GLU A 154 -16.52 -0.33 2.10
N GLU A 155 -16.61 0.93 1.66
CA GLU A 155 -17.21 1.27 0.36
C GLU A 155 -16.40 0.72 -0.81
N MET A 156 -15.08 0.83 -0.80
CA MET A 156 -14.23 0.26 -1.86
C MET A 156 -14.37 -1.25 -1.98
N SER A 157 -14.58 -1.95 -0.87
CA SER A 157 -14.81 -3.40 -0.86
C SER A 157 -16.20 -3.80 -1.40
N ASN A 158 -17.24 -2.98 -1.16
CA ASN A 158 -18.64 -3.40 -1.35
C ASN A 158 -19.39 -2.69 -2.48
N LEU A 159 -19.00 -1.45 -2.85
CA LEU A 159 -19.74 -0.68 -3.85
C LEU A 159 -19.67 -1.30 -5.24
N THR A 160 -20.78 -1.17 -5.98
CA THR A 160 -20.87 -1.59 -7.37
C THR A 160 -19.91 -0.79 -8.24
N ILE A 161 -19.13 -1.49 -9.06
CA ILE A 161 -18.26 -0.91 -10.07
C ILE A 161 -19.12 -0.64 -11.31
N ILE A 162 -19.11 0.59 -11.79
CA ILE A 162 -19.91 1.06 -12.94
C ILE A 162 -19.05 1.49 -14.14
N GLY A 163 -17.75 1.30 -14.06
CA GLY A 163 -16.85 1.61 -15.15
C GLY A 163 -15.43 1.18 -14.84
N ALA A 164 -14.73 0.72 -15.87
CA ALA A 164 -13.33 0.32 -15.82
C ALA A 164 -12.58 0.91 -17.01
N ASP A 165 -11.36 1.38 -16.78
CA ASP A 165 -10.51 1.96 -17.83
C ASP A 165 -9.04 1.84 -17.47
N TYR A 166 -8.16 2.08 -18.44
CA TYR A 166 -6.73 2.23 -18.17
C TYR A 166 -6.49 3.48 -17.30
N THR A 167 -5.39 3.45 -16.55
CA THR A 167 -4.94 4.65 -15.82
C THR A 167 -4.63 5.73 -16.86
N PRO A 168 -5.33 6.87 -16.87
CA PRO A 168 -4.98 7.94 -17.76
C PRO A 168 -3.55 8.39 -17.44
N ASP A 169 -2.75 8.62 -18.49
CA ASP A 169 -1.54 9.40 -18.29
C ASP A 169 -1.99 10.82 -17.97
N GLU A 170 -2.00 11.14 -16.68
CA GLU A 170 -2.48 12.45 -16.20
C GLU A 170 -1.66 13.62 -16.77
N LYS A 171 -0.45 13.34 -17.29
CA LYS A 171 0.38 14.34 -17.99
C LYS A 171 -0.11 14.64 -19.40
N ALA A 172 -0.81 13.71 -20.05
CA ALA A 172 -1.38 13.89 -21.39
C ALA A 172 -2.71 14.65 -21.37
N LEU A 173 -3.37 14.77 -20.23
CA LEU A 173 -4.62 15.52 -20.05
C LEU A 173 -4.36 17.01 -19.78
N ASN A 174 -3.59 17.65 -20.66
CA ASN A 174 -3.49 19.10 -20.68
C ASN A 174 -4.79 19.72 -21.21
N GLY A 175 -5.67 20.17 -20.27
CA GLY A 175 -6.87 20.94 -20.57
C GLY A 175 -8.03 20.09 -21.09
N GLU A 176 -9.20 20.63 -21.06
CA GLU A 176 -10.52 20.19 -21.48
C GLU A 176 -10.72 18.70 -21.80
N CYS A 177 -11.61 18.06 -21.05
CA CYS A 177 -12.07 16.70 -21.30
C CYS A 177 -12.50 16.51 -22.75
N ASP A 178 -11.65 16.06 -23.61
CA ASP A 178 -12.06 15.43 -24.84
C ASP A 178 -12.59 14.03 -24.50
N CYS A 179 -13.89 13.93 -24.30
CA CYS A 179 -14.58 12.68 -23.96
C CYS A 179 -14.57 11.66 -25.11
N SER A 180 -13.98 12.01 -26.27
CA SER A 180 -13.84 11.14 -27.44
C SER A 180 -12.51 10.39 -27.48
N GLN A 181 -11.54 10.75 -26.64
CA GLN A 181 -10.24 10.08 -26.64
C GLN A 181 -10.30 8.77 -25.85
N ILE A 182 -9.96 7.69 -26.53
CA ILE A 182 -9.73 6.37 -25.91
C ILE A 182 -8.47 6.48 -25.05
N VAL A 183 -8.60 6.21 -23.75
CA VAL A 183 -7.46 6.20 -22.83
C VAL A 183 -6.57 5.00 -23.15
N LYS A 184 -5.32 5.27 -23.51
CA LYS A 184 -4.32 4.24 -23.79
C LYS A 184 -3.66 3.74 -22.50
N PRO A 185 -3.23 2.48 -22.46
CA PRO A 185 -2.48 1.95 -21.30
C PRO A 185 -1.18 2.73 -21.11
N SER A 186 -0.88 3.03 -19.85
CA SER A 186 0.36 3.70 -19.45
C SER A 186 1.08 2.91 -18.37
N GLY A 187 2.41 3.10 -18.27
CA GLY A 187 3.25 2.43 -17.27
C GLY A 187 3.77 1.06 -17.73
N THR A 188 4.37 0.33 -16.79
CA THR A 188 5.10 -0.93 -17.05
C THR A 188 4.32 -2.18 -16.64
N HIS A 189 3.22 -2.03 -15.89
CA HIS A 189 2.46 -3.14 -15.32
C HIS A 189 0.96 -2.94 -15.48
N LEU A 190 0.22 -4.07 -15.43
CA LEU A 190 -1.25 -4.07 -15.50
C LEU A 190 -1.84 -3.37 -14.28
N LYS A 191 -2.56 -2.31 -14.53
CA LYS A 191 -3.36 -1.57 -13.56
C LYS A 191 -4.54 -0.90 -14.27
N LEU A 192 -5.68 -0.82 -13.60
CA LEU A 192 -6.89 -0.21 -14.11
C LEU A 192 -7.43 0.83 -13.13
N VAL A 193 -8.20 1.78 -13.62
CA VAL A 193 -9.03 2.67 -12.80
C VAL A 193 -10.45 2.16 -12.81
N LEU A 194 -10.96 1.76 -11.65
CA LEU A 194 -12.35 1.37 -11.45
C LEU A 194 -13.13 2.56 -10.91
N ARG A 195 -14.37 2.73 -11.39
CA ARG A 195 -15.29 3.76 -10.94
C ARG A 195 -16.48 3.13 -10.25
N PHE A 196 -16.77 3.61 -9.06
CA PHE A 196 -17.90 3.18 -8.25
C PHE A 196 -19.17 3.99 -8.55
N GLN A 197 -20.31 3.44 -8.12
CA GLN A 197 -21.63 4.06 -8.32
C GLN A 197 -21.79 5.44 -7.66
N ASP A 198 -21.01 5.73 -6.63
CA ASP A 198 -20.94 7.02 -5.93
C ASP A 198 -19.98 8.04 -6.58
N PHE A 199 -19.43 7.71 -7.76
CA PHE A 199 -18.41 8.45 -8.52
C PHE A 199 -16.99 8.44 -7.92
N GLY A 200 -16.77 7.75 -6.83
CA GLY A 200 -15.44 7.40 -6.35
C GLY A 200 -14.65 6.60 -7.39
N LYS A 201 -13.34 6.70 -7.33
CA LYS A 201 -12.43 5.96 -8.22
C LYS A 201 -11.32 5.34 -7.40
N ALA A 202 -10.96 4.11 -7.75
CA ALA A 202 -9.79 3.44 -7.20
C ALA A 202 -8.91 2.88 -8.31
N MET A 203 -7.61 2.82 -8.03
CA MET A 203 -6.65 2.11 -8.88
C MET A 203 -6.67 0.63 -8.48
N PHE A 204 -6.98 -0.22 -9.42
CA PHE A 204 -6.98 -1.67 -9.26
C PHE A 204 -5.65 -2.25 -9.72
N LYS A 205 -5.00 -3.01 -8.84
CA LYS A 205 -3.83 -3.84 -9.16
C LYS A 205 -4.22 -5.30 -8.87
N PRO A 206 -4.30 -6.17 -9.89
CA PRO A 206 -4.67 -7.58 -9.69
C PRO A 206 -3.52 -8.40 -9.10
N MET A 207 -3.86 -9.49 -8.43
CA MET A 207 -2.89 -10.48 -7.97
C MET A 207 -2.11 -11.06 -9.15
N ARG A 208 -0.78 -11.13 -9.01
CA ARG A 208 0.16 -11.66 -10.01
C ARG A 208 1.00 -12.82 -9.49
N GLN A 209 1.25 -12.84 -8.19
CA GLN A 209 2.11 -13.82 -7.52
C GLN A 209 1.46 -14.28 -6.23
N LYS A 210 1.80 -15.51 -5.82
CA LYS A 210 1.41 -16.02 -4.50
C LYS A 210 2.17 -15.25 -3.41
N ARG A 211 1.58 -15.12 -2.24
CA ARG A 211 2.14 -14.38 -1.11
C ARG A 211 3.43 -14.99 -0.55
N GLU A 212 3.55 -16.32 -0.66
CA GLU A 212 4.70 -17.10 -0.19
C GLU A 212 5.88 -17.03 -1.15
N GLU A 213 5.65 -16.57 -2.39
CA GLU A 213 6.64 -16.52 -3.44
C GLU A 213 7.56 -15.30 -3.25
N GLU A 214 8.81 -15.56 -2.89
CA GLU A 214 9.82 -14.51 -2.80
C GLU A 214 10.44 -14.18 -4.16
N THR A 215 10.84 -12.93 -4.32
CA THR A 215 11.68 -12.51 -5.45
C THR A 215 13.02 -13.27 -5.38
N PRO A 216 13.44 -13.98 -6.44
CA PRO A 216 14.72 -14.68 -6.48
C PRO A 216 15.90 -13.75 -6.19
N GLU A 217 16.99 -14.30 -5.64
CA GLU A 217 18.14 -13.52 -5.19
C GLU A 217 18.87 -12.80 -6.31
N ASP A 218 18.98 -13.47 -7.45
CA ASP A 218 19.62 -12.99 -8.68
C ASP A 218 18.68 -12.16 -9.57
N PHE A 219 17.43 -11.96 -9.11
CA PHE A 219 16.43 -11.22 -9.87
C PHE A 219 16.60 -9.71 -9.66
N PHE A 220 16.74 -8.98 -10.74
CA PHE A 220 16.87 -7.53 -10.65
C PHE A 220 15.55 -6.91 -10.20
N TYR A 221 15.55 -6.07 -9.17
CA TYR A 221 14.36 -5.53 -8.51
C TYR A 221 13.36 -4.87 -9.48
N PHE A 222 13.84 -4.29 -10.59
CA PHE A 222 12.99 -3.61 -11.56
C PHE A 222 12.10 -4.57 -12.37
N VAL A 223 12.51 -5.82 -12.57
CA VAL A 223 11.75 -6.80 -13.35
C VAL A 223 10.79 -7.62 -12.51
N ASP A 224 10.81 -7.45 -11.19
CA ASP A 224 9.88 -8.12 -10.29
C ASP A 224 8.42 -7.67 -10.51
N PHE A 225 7.50 -8.54 -10.21
CA PHE A 225 6.08 -8.22 -10.30
C PHE A 225 5.65 -7.20 -9.25
N GLN A 226 4.62 -6.42 -9.58
CA GLN A 226 3.93 -5.59 -8.60
C GLN A 226 2.94 -6.44 -7.82
N ARG A 227 3.07 -6.43 -6.50
CA ARG A 227 2.23 -7.18 -5.57
C ARG A 227 1.07 -6.33 -5.07
N HIS A 228 -0.16 -6.80 -5.31
CA HIS A 228 -1.36 -6.13 -4.82
C HIS A 228 -1.40 -6.09 -3.28
N ASN A 229 -1.01 -7.19 -2.62
CA ASN A 229 -0.97 -7.27 -1.16
C ASN A 229 0.05 -6.32 -0.53
N ALA A 230 1.12 -5.95 -1.25
CA ALA A 230 2.07 -4.95 -0.79
C ALA A 230 1.46 -3.54 -0.71
N GLU A 231 0.56 -3.17 -1.61
CA GLU A 231 -0.17 -1.90 -1.53
C GLU A 231 -1.07 -1.83 -0.29
N ILE A 232 -1.79 -2.94 0.02
CA ILE A 232 -2.63 -3.03 1.21
C ILE A 232 -1.76 -2.93 2.47
N ALA A 233 -0.72 -3.75 2.55
CA ALA A 233 0.18 -3.77 3.70
C ALA A 233 0.91 -2.43 3.90
N ALA A 234 1.29 -1.75 2.82
CA ALA A 234 1.90 -0.42 2.85
C ALA A 234 0.97 0.62 3.49
N PHE A 235 -0.31 0.63 3.14
CA PHE A 235 -1.29 1.52 3.77
C PHE A 235 -1.41 1.27 5.27
N HIS A 236 -1.53 0.00 5.70
CA HIS A 236 -1.62 -0.33 7.12
C HIS A 236 -0.33 0.02 7.89
N LEU A 237 0.84 -0.24 7.31
CA LEU A 237 2.13 0.12 7.90
C LEU A 237 2.29 1.64 8.04
N ASP A 238 1.96 2.41 7.01
CA ASP A 238 1.97 3.87 7.01
C ASP A 238 1.08 4.47 8.11
N ARG A 239 -0.11 3.84 8.32
CA ARG A 239 -1.05 4.21 9.39
C ARG A 239 -0.49 3.89 10.78
N ILE A 240 0.15 2.73 10.97
CA ILE A 240 0.80 2.32 12.22
C ILE A 240 2.00 3.21 12.54
N LEU A 241 2.81 3.59 11.54
CA LEU A 241 3.91 4.55 11.70
C LEU A 241 3.43 6.00 11.89
N ASP A 242 2.12 6.25 11.76
CA ASP A 242 1.46 7.56 11.85
C ASP A 242 1.96 8.57 10.80
N PHE A 243 2.44 8.09 9.66
CA PHE A 243 2.83 8.96 8.54
C PHE A 243 1.61 9.49 7.80
N ARG A 244 0.61 8.64 7.52
CA ARG A 244 -0.65 8.99 6.84
C ARG A 244 -0.43 9.64 5.47
N ARG A 245 0.51 9.08 4.69
CA ARG A 245 0.99 9.54 3.39
C ARG A 245 0.71 8.56 2.26
N VAL A 246 0.27 7.35 2.59
CA VAL A 246 -0.26 6.36 1.64
C VAL A 246 -1.77 6.58 1.52
N PRO A 247 -2.33 6.69 0.31
CA PRO A 247 -3.78 6.68 0.12
C PRO A 247 -4.41 5.42 0.72
N PRO A 248 -5.63 5.47 1.27
CA PRO A 248 -6.35 4.26 1.71
C PRO A 248 -6.42 3.20 0.63
N VAL A 249 -6.11 1.95 1.01
CA VAL A 249 -6.10 0.77 0.14
C VAL A 249 -6.89 -0.34 0.81
N SER A 250 -7.80 -0.97 0.06
CA SER A 250 -8.57 -2.14 0.45
C SER A 250 -8.33 -3.28 -0.53
N GLY A 251 -8.33 -4.50 -0.02
CA GLY A 251 -8.40 -5.69 -0.85
C GLY A 251 -9.83 -5.95 -1.35
N ARG A 252 -9.95 -6.63 -2.50
CA ARG A 252 -11.24 -7.05 -3.04
C ARG A 252 -11.09 -8.20 -4.02
N PHE A 253 -12.06 -9.13 -4.03
CA PHE A 253 -12.28 -10.05 -5.13
C PHE A 253 -13.15 -9.35 -6.19
N VAL A 254 -12.64 -9.21 -7.41
CA VAL A 254 -13.30 -8.53 -8.52
C VAL A 254 -13.73 -9.56 -9.56
N ASN A 255 -15.01 -9.54 -9.95
CA ASN A 255 -15.50 -10.29 -11.09
C ASN A 255 -15.09 -9.58 -12.38
N ILE A 256 -14.00 -10.03 -13.00
CA ILE A 256 -13.40 -9.34 -14.16
C ILE A 256 -14.30 -9.31 -15.39
N THR A 257 -15.29 -10.21 -15.47
CA THR A 257 -16.30 -10.18 -16.54
C THR A 257 -17.34 -9.09 -16.27
N GLN A 258 -17.99 -9.15 -15.11
CA GLN A 258 -19.12 -8.26 -14.80
C GLN A 258 -18.67 -6.84 -14.40
N GLU A 259 -17.55 -6.75 -13.67
CA GLU A 259 -17.09 -5.49 -13.07
C GLU A 259 -15.98 -4.79 -13.87
N ILE A 260 -15.44 -5.44 -14.92
CA ILE A 260 -14.47 -4.81 -15.83
C ILE A 260 -14.94 -4.89 -17.27
N LEU A 261 -15.10 -6.09 -17.85
CA LEU A 261 -15.39 -6.26 -19.28
C LEU A 261 -16.75 -5.70 -19.67
N GLU A 262 -17.80 -5.98 -18.89
CA GLU A 262 -19.18 -5.54 -19.21
C GLU A 262 -19.42 -4.05 -18.93
N VAL A 263 -18.59 -3.41 -18.09
CA VAL A 263 -18.76 -2.00 -17.70
C VAL A 263 -17.75 -1.05 -18.35
N THR A 264 -16.73 -1.59 -19.03
CA THR A 264 -15.79 -0.75 -19.78
C THR A 264 -16.42 -0.23 -21.06
N GLY A 265 -16.12 1.00 -21.42
CA GLY A 265 -16.41 1.56 -22.74
C GLY A 265 -15.15 1.74 -23.59
N ASN A 266 -14.03 1.11 -23.16
CA ASN A 266 -12.74 1.24 -23.82
C ASN A 266 -12.48 0.00 -24.68
N SER A 267 -12.58 0.16 -26.01
CA SER A 267 -12.37 -0.94 -26.97
C SER A 267 -10.96 -1.55 -26.93
N GLU A 268 -9.94 -0.78 -26.52
CA GLU A 268 -8.59 -1.31 -26.31
C GLU A 268 -8.55 -2.26 -25.11
N LEU A 269 -9.28 -1.94 -24.02
CA LEU A 269 -9.38 -2.81 -22.87
C LEU A 269 -10.24 -4.05 -23.18
N GLU A 270 -11.36 -3.89 -23.88
CA GLU A 270 -12.18 -5.03 -24.32
C GLU A 270 -11.36 -6.02 -25.16
N SER A 271 -10.50 -5.54 -26.07
CA SER A 271 -9.71 -6.33 -27.01
C SER A 271 -8.65 -7.22 -26.38
N VAL A 272 -8.32 -7.03 -25.10
CA VAL A 272 -7.29 -7.82 -24.40
C VAL A 272 -7.86 -8.94 -23.53
N PHE A 273 -9.19 -9.11 -23.51
CA PHE A 273 -9.85 -10.22 -22.85
C PHE A 273 -9.88 -11.48 -23.72
N PHE A 274 -9.70 -12.62 -23.10
CA PHE A 274 -9.80 -13.95 -23.75
C PHE A 274 -10.18 -15.02 -22.76
N VAL A 275 -10.60 -16.19 -23.25
CA VAL A 275 -10.86 -17.36 -22.43
C VAL A 275 -9.71 -18.34 -22.57
N SER A 276 -9.14 -18.80 -21.45
CA SER A 276 -8.05 -19.75 -21.41
C SER A 276 -8.53 -21.17 -21.78
N PRO A 277 -7.64 -22.11 -22.14
CA PRO A 277 -7.99 -23.52 -22.35
C PRO A 277 -8.65 -24.19 -21.12
N ALA A 278 -8.41 -23.66 -19.91
CA ALA A 278 -9.06 -24.11 -18.67
C ALA A 278 -10.44 -23.47 -18.43
N ASN A 279 -10.96 -22.74 -19.40
CA ASN A 279 -12.23 -22.01 -19.34
C ASN A 279 -12.28 -20.86 -18.31
N ASN A 280 -11.15 -20.29 -17.98
CA ASN A 280 -11.06 -19.10 -17.15
C ASN A 280 -11.03 -17.84 -18.03
N VAL A 281 -11.71 -16.76 -17.61
CA VAL A 281 -11.61 -15.47 -18.25
C VAL A 281 -10.30 -14.82 -17.86
N CYS A 282 -9.55 -14.36 -18.85
CA CYS A 282 -8.24 -13.75 -18.67
C CYS A 282 -8.15 -12.39 -19.37
N PHE A 283 -7.27 -11.54 -18.90
CA PHE A 283 -6.94 -10.29 -19.58
C PHE A 283 -5.48 -9.90 -19.34
N PHE A 284 -4.94 -9.09 -20.21
CA PHE A 284 -3.58 -8.56 -20.09
C PHE A 284 -3.57 -7.06 -20.41
N ALA A 285 -2.47 -6.39 -20.18
CA ALA A 285 -2.32 -5.00 -20.57
C ALA A 285 -1.44 -4.85 -21.81
N LYS A 286 -1.69 -3.83 -22.60
CA LYS A 286 -0.76 -3.37 -23.63
C LYS A 286 0.17 -2.33 -22.98
N CYS A 287 1.33 -2.76 -22.49
CA CYS A 287 2.34 -1.88 -21.88
C CYS A 287 3.75 -2.25 -22.33
N LEU A 288 4.77 -1.55 -21.85
CA LEU A 288 6.15 -1.76 -22.31
C LEU A 288 6.77 -3.08 -21.83
N TYR A 289 6.42 -3.52 -20.62
CA TYR A 289 6.98 -4.72 -20.01
C TYR A 289 5.88 -5.61 -19.44
N MET A 290 6.07 -6.94 -19.43
CA MET A 290 5.16 -7.91 -18.82
C MET A 290 3.68 -7.74 -19.20
N CYS A 291 3.43 -7.32 -20.45
CA CYS A 291 2.11 -7.01 -20.98
C CYS A 291 1.82 -7.81 -22.25
N LYS A 292 2.12 -9.10 -22.20
CA LYS A 292 1.80 -10.08 -23.23
C LYS A 292 0.83 -11.10 -22.67
N THR A 293 0.26 -11.93 -23.53
CA THR A 293 -0.66 -13.02 -23.13
C THR A 293 -0.04 -13.99 -22.14
N GLU A 294 1.28 -14.21 -22.16
CA GLU A 294 2.01 -15.03 -21.20
C GLU A 294 1.99 -14.47 -19.77
N TYR A 295 1.73 -13.16 -19.64
CA TYR A 295 1.61 -12.46 -18.35
C TYR A 295 0.16 -12.08 -18.05
N ALA A 296 -0.81 -12.73 -18.69
CA ALA A 296 -2.22 -12.47 -18.44
C ALA A 296 -2.61 -12.82 -17.00
N VAL A 297 -3.58 -12.08 -16.48
CA VAL A 297 -4.24 -12.37 -15.23
C VAL A 297 -5.51 -13.13 -15.56
N CYS A 298 -5.71 -14.28 -14.94
CA CYS A 298 -6.88 -15.12 -15.14
C CYS A 298 -7.71 -15.20 -13.86
N GLY A 299 -9.03 -15.16 -14.03
CA GLY A 299 -9.97 -15.42 -12.95
C GLY A 299 -10.12 -16.90 -12.63
N ASP A 300 -10.80 -17.21 -11.53
CA ASP A 300 -11.21 -18.57 -11.17
C ASP A 300 -12.75 -18.61 -10.98
N PRO A 301 -13.54 -18.91 -12.00
CA PRO A 301 -13.21 -18.69 -13.42
C PRO A 301 -13.26 -17.22 -13.83
N HIS A 302 -13.93 -16.34 -13.05
CA HIS A 302 -14.14 -14.91 -13.30
C HIS A 302 -13.58 -14.02 -12.20
N MET A 303 -13.33 -14.57 -11.01
CA MET A 303 -12.93 -13.81 -9.83
C MET A 303 -11.42 -13.66 -9.77
N VAL A 304 -10.95 -12.45 -9.55
CA VAL A 304 -9.53 -12.10 -9.36
C VAL A 304 -9.39 -11.30 -8.09
N GLU A 305 -8.46 -11.70 -7.26
CA GLU A 305 -8.04 -10.94 -6.10
C GLU A 305 -7.20 -9.74 -6.52
N GLY A 306 -7.41 -8.59 -5.88
CA GLY A 306 -6.60 -7.41 -6.13
C GLY A 306 -6.71 -6.35 -5.05
N SER A 307 -5.89 -5.31 -5.16
CA SER A 307 -5.94 -4.13 -4.31
C SER A 307 -6.63 -2.97 -5.02
N LEU A 308 -7.39 -2.20 -4.25
CA LEU A 308 -8.06 -0.97 -4.65
C LEU A 308 -7.47 0.20 -3.85
N SER A 309 -6.65 1.03 -4.48
CA SER A 309 -6.14 2.26 -3.89
C SER A 309 -7.02 3.43 -4.29
N ILE A 310 -7.57 4.18 -3.32
CA ILE A 310 -8.39 5.36 -3.65
C ILE A 310 -7.59 6.36 -4.48
N MET A 311 -8.20 6.87 -5.55
CA MET A 311 -7.58 7.89 -6.37
C MET A 311 -7.53 9.23 -5.63
N LEU A 312 -6.38 9.88 -5.65
CA LEU A 312 -6.22 11.25 -5.17
C LEU A 312 -6.99 12.24 -6.08
N PRO A 313 -7.25 13.47 -5.60
CA PRO A 313 -7.84 14.51 -6.46
C PRO A 313 -7.06 14.66 -7.77
N SER A 314 -7.78 14.92 -8.87
CA SER A 314 -7.19 15.06 -10.21
C SER A 314 -6.10 16.16 -10.24
N LEU A 315 -5.13 16.03 -11.14
CA LEU A 315 -4.08 17.04 -11.32
C LEU A 315 -4.64 18.43 -11.67
N SER A 316 -5.81 18.49 -12.32
CA SER A 316 -6.49 19.76 -12.60
C SER A 316 -7.04 20.44 -11.34
N SER A 317 -7.39 19.66 -10.30
CA SER A 317 -7.93 20.18 -9.03
C SER A 317 -6.87 20.35 -7.96
N ALA A 318 -5.88 19.49 -7.94
CA ALA A 318 -4.78 19.45 -6.98
C ALA A 318 -3.48 19.04 -7.71
N PRO A 319 -2.80 19.99 -8.37
CA PRO A 319 -1.58 19.70 -9.09
C PRO A 319 -0.52 19.06 -8.18
N ARG A 320 0.17 18.03 -8.69
CA ARG A 320 1.26 17.34 -8.02
C ARG A 320 2.55 17.48 -8.84
N LEU A 321 3.65 17.56 -8.13
CA LEU A 321 4.99 17.56 -8.71
C LEU A 321 5.66 16.22 -8.36
N SER A 322 6.11 15.51 -9.38
CA SER A 322 6.98 14.36 -9.24
C SER A 322 8.43 14.83 -9.10
N VAL A 323 9.09 14.43 -8.02
CA VAL A 323 10.46 14.82 -7.69
C VAL A 323 11.34 13.57 -7.65
N PRO A 324 12.46 13.51 -8.39
CA PRO A 324 13.39 12.40 -8.30
C PRO A 324 13.92 12.21 -6.87
N ASN A 325 14.04 10.94 -6.45
CA ASN A 325 14.67 10.61 -5.17
C ASN A 325 16.19 10.83 -5.30
N PRO A 326 16.84 11.62 -4.40
CA PRO A 326 18.29 11.76 -4.42
C PRO A 326 19.06 10.43 -4.31
N TRP A 327 18.50 9.45 -3.62
CA TRP A 327 19.06 8.10 -3.47
C TRP A 327 18.44 7.11 -4.47
N ILE A 328 18.15 7.56 -5.68
CA ILE A 328 17.68 6.68 -6.77
C ILE A 328 18.74 5.62 -7.08
N ARG A 329 18.28 4.38 -7.34
CA ARG A 329 19.14 3.26 -7.73
C ARG A 329 19.37 3.23 -9.23
N SER A 330 20.50 2.69 -9.63
CA SER A 330 20.77 2.42 -11.05
C SER A 330 19.82 1.34 -11.59
N TYR A 331 19.31 1.56 -12.80
CA TYR A 331 18.53 0.56 -13.55
C TYR A 331 19.41 -0.37 -14.39
N THR A 332 20.69 -0.48 -14.05
CA THR A 332 21.65 -1.40 -14.69
C THR A 332 22.36 -2.24 -13.65
N PHE A 333 22.65 -3.51 -13.97
CA PHE A 333 23.34 -4.43 -13.05
C PHE A 333 24.75 -3.98 -12.64
N SER A 334 25.44 -3.28 -13.51
CA SER A 334 26.84 -2.87 -13.30
C SER A 334 26.99 -1.40 -12.88
N GLY A 335 25.91 -0.62 -12.98
CA GLY A 335 25.94 0.79 -12.61
C GLY A 335 25.85 0.97 -11.11
N LYS A 336 26.66 1.88 -10.58
CA LYS A 336 26.54 2.39 -9.20
C LYS A 336 26.30 3.88 -9.26
N GLU A 337 25.37 4.33 -8.44
CA GLU A 337 25.07 5.74 -8.26
C GLU A 337 26.08 6.39 -7.30
N GLU A 338 26.18 7.72 -7.33
CA GLU A 338 27.12 8.47 -6.50
C GLU A 338 26.95 8.16 -5.01
N TRP A 339 25.69 8.05 -4.54
CA TRP A 339 25.39 7.76 -3.14
C TRP A 339 25.88 6.38 -2.66
N GLU A 340 26.08 5.42 -3.57
CA GLU A 340 26.64 4.09 -3.27
C GLU A 340 28.17 4.12 -3.14
N LEU A 341 28.80 5.12 -3.73
CA LEU A 341 30.26 5.26 -3.77
C LEU A 341 30.78 6.32 -2.77
N ASN A 342 29.95 7.29 -2.43
CA ASN A 342 30.32 8.43 -1.59
C ASN A 342 29.60 8.37 -0.23
N PRO A 343 30.27 7.98 0.86
CA PRO A 343 29.67 7.97 2.19
C PRO A 343 29.16 9.34 2.68
N SER A 344 29.75 10.44 2.19
CA SER A 344 29.37 11.82 2.50
C SER A 344 28.35 12.41 1.52
N TYR A 345 27.66 11.57 0.75
CA TYR A 345 26.70 12.04 -0.26
C TYR A 345 25.61 12.95 0.30
N CYS A 346 25.17 12.70 1.53
CA CYS A 346 24.18 13.55 2.19
C CYS A 346 24.61 15.00 2.36
N ASP A 347 25.89 15.30 2.49
CA ASP A 347 26.40 16.68 2.58
C ASP A 347 26.17 17.45 1.27
N SER A 348 26.20 16.76 0.13
CA SER A 348 25.83 17.32 -1.15
C SER A 348 24.33 17.53 -1.24
N VAL A 349 23.52 16.56 -0.81
CA VAL A 349 22.06 16.68 -0.81
C VAL A 349 21.57 17.83 0.08
N LYS A 350 22.13 18.00 1.28
CA LYS A 350 21.78 19.10 2.20
C LYS A 350 22.01 20.49 1.62
N LYS A 351 22.84 20.64 0.59
CA LYS A 351 23.10 21.92 -0.09
C LYS A 351 22.07 22.25 -1.17
N LEU A 352 21.31 21.27 -1.62
CA LEU A 352 20.34 21.40 -2.70
C LEU A 352 18.96 21.74 -2.17
N HIS A 353 18.28 22.69 -2.83
CA HIS A 353 16.85 22.89 -2.63
C HIS A 353 16.08 21.70 -3.23
N PRO A 354 15.07 21.13 -2.54
CA PRO A 354 14.43 21.56 -1.28
C PRO A 354 15.03 20.91 0.00
N TYR A 355 16.10 20.11 -0.10
CA TYR A 355 16.65 19.35 1.03
C TYR A 355 17.49 20.18 1.99
N SER A 356 17.88 21.39 1.59
CA SER A 356 18.42 22.40 2.49
C SER A 356 17.40 22.86 3.54
N ASN A 357 16.11 22.60 3.31
CA ASN A 357 15.06 22.69 4.32
C ASN A 357 15.04 21.39 5.14
N THR A 358 15.25 21.49 6.45
CA THR A 358 15.28 20.37 7.38
C THR A 358 14.00 19.51 7.31
N ARG A 359 12.82 20.12 7.15
CA ARG A 359 11.54 19.42 7.08
C ARG A 359 11.49 18.43 5.89
N ARG A 360 11.93 18.88 4.69
CA ARG A 360 11.97 18.01 3.50
C ARG A 360 12.93 16.84 3.70
N LEU A 361 14.08 17.09 4.28
CA LEU A 361 15.06 16.03 4.56
C LEU A 361 14.53 15.03 5.58
N LEU A 362 13.85 15.47 6.63
CA LEU A 362 13.23 14.60 7.63
C LEU A 362 12.12 13.72 7.03
N HIS A 363 11.35 14.26 6.09
CA HIS A 363 10.36 13.46 5.36
C HIS A 363 11.02 12.39 4.47
N MET A 364 12.22 12.65 3.92
CA MET A 364 13.01 11.65 3.20
C MET A 364 13.49 10.54 4.13
N MET A 365 13.83 10.84 5.40
CA MET A 365 14.19 9.81 6.38
C MET A 365 12.99 8.94 6.74
N ASP A 366 11.81 9.55 6.95
CA ASP A 366 10.55 8.79 7.16
C ASP A 366 10.29 7.85 5.97
N LEU A 367 10.47 8.32 4.72
CA LEU A 367 10.29 7.52 3.51
C LEU A 367 11.30 6.36 3.41
N ALA A 368 12.57 6.60 3.73
CA ALA A 368 13.60 5.57 3.73
C ALA A 368 13.34 4.48 4.80
N ILE A 369 12.89 4.87 5.98
CA ILE A 369 12.47 3.93 7.04
C ILE A 369 11.28 3.09 6.57
N PHE A 370 10.27 3.73 5.99
CA PHE A 370 9.09 3.08 5.46
C PHE A 370 9.44 2.07 4.36
N ASP A 371 10.21 2.49 3.36
CA ASP A 371 10.64 1.62 2.25
C ASP A 371 11.53 0.46 2.74
N PHE A 372 12.39 0.67 3.75
CA PHE A 372 13.19 -0.39 4.32
C PHE A 372 12.35 -1.43 5.06
N LEU A 373 11.37 -1.01 5.86
CA LEU A 373 10.48 -1.94 6.56
C LEU A 373 9.74 -2.84 5.58
N MET A 374 9.32 -2.31 4.43
CA MET A 374 8.68 -3.09 3.37
C MET A 374 9.68 -3.85 2.48
N GLY A 375 10.95 -3.42 2.42
CA GLY A 375 11.93 -3.90 1.45
C GLY A 375 11.69 -3.37 0.03
N ASN A 376 11.15 -2.17 -0.12
CA ASN A 376 10.92 -1.54 -1.42
C ASN A 376 12.20 -0.91 -1.97
N MET A 377 12.76 -1.50 -3.01
CA MET A 377 13.98 -1.00 -3.68
C MET A 377 13.70 -0.01 -4.82
N ASP A 378 12.45 0.13 -5.24
CA ASP A 378 12.09 0.87 -6.47
C ASP A 378 11.57 2.29 -6.20
N ARG A 379 11.98 2.93 -5.09
CA ARG A 379 11.60 4.31 -4.78
C ARG A 379 12.44 5.31 -5.58
N HIS A 380 12.16 5.44 -6.89
CA HIS A 380 12.91 6.33 -7.79
C HIS A 380 12.43 7.78 -7.76
N HIS A 381 11.20 8.04 -7.32
CA HIS A 381 10.63 9.38 -7.12
C HIS A 381 9.60 9.39 -6.01
N TYR A 382 9.22 10.59 -5.60
CA TYR A 382 8.09 10.86 -4.74
C TYR A 382 7.25 12.00 -5.33
N GLU A 383 6.02 12.15 -4.88
CA GLU A 383 5.15 13.25 -5.30
C GLU A 383 4.86 14.20 -4.12
N ILE A 384 4.58 15.46 -4.45
CA ILE A 384 4.13 16.48 -3.51
C ILE A 384 2.97 17.27 -4.12
N PHE A 385 2.05 17.74 -3.29
CA PHE A 385 1.05 18.71 -3.73
C PHE A 385 1.68 20.07 -3.87
N THR A 386 1.61 20.66 -5.07
CA THR A 386 2.25 21.96 -5.37
C THR A 386 1.71 23.10 -4.49
N LYS A 387 0.44 23.01 -4.05
CA LYS A 387 -0.17 23.98 -3.13
C LYS A 387 0.62 24.16 -1.84
N PHE A 388 1.20 23.10 -1.32
CA PHE A 388 1.89 23.11 -0.04
C PHE A 388 3.41 23.38 -0.17
N GLY A 389 3.95 23.31 -1.39
CA GLY A 389 5.38 23.56 -1.64
C GLY A 389 6.29 22.75 -0.71
N ASP A 390 7.27 23.41 -0.12
CA ASP A 390 8.25 22.76 0.79
C ASP A 390 7.69 22.43 2.17
N GLU A 391 6.56 23.03 2.55
CA GLU A 391 5.86 22.75 3.81
C GLU A 391 5.03 21.48 3.75
N GLY A 392 4.75 20.96 2.54
CA GLY A 392 3.95 19.76 2.34
C GLY A 392 4.72 18.48 2.65
N PHE A 393 3.95 17.42 2.92
CA PHE A 393 4.48 16.07 3.10
C PHE A 393 4.78 15.40 1.74
N LEU A 394 5.57 14.32 1.78
CA LEU A 394 5.79 13.45 0.63
C LEU A 394 4.66 12.43 0.53
N LEU A 395 4.12 12.23 -0.67
CA LEU A 395 3.20 11.13 -0.97
C LEU A 395 4.00 9.84 -1.15
N HIS A 396 3.59 8.78 -0.43
CA HIS A 396 4.16 7.45 -0.51
C HIS A 396 3.33 6.60 -1.50
N LEU A 397 3.52 6.81 -2.79
CA LEU A 397 2.81 6.12 -3.86
C LEU A 397 3.63 4.97 -4.43
N ASP A 398 2.94 4.03 -5.11
CA ASP A 398 3.53 2.89 -5.82
C ASP A 398 4.39 1.99 -4.91
N ASN A 399 3.72 1.30 -3.99
CA ASN A 399 4.36 0.47 -2.97
C ASN A 399 4.39 -1.03 -3.34
N ALA A 400 3.89 -1.40 -4.50
CA ALA A 400 3.70 -2.78 -4.92
C ALA A 400 5.00 -3.59 -5.10
N ARG A 401 6.17 -2.93 -5.05
CA ARG A 401 7.50 -3.56 -5.03
C ARG A 401 7.96 -3.94 -3.62
N GLY A 402 7.21 -3.55 -2.59
CA GLY A 402 7.45 -3.96 -1.22
C GLY A 402 7.11 -5.43 -0.97
N PHE A 403 7.54 -5.96 0.17
CA PHE A 403 7.26 -7.30 0.66
C PHE A 403 7.62 -8.44 -0.31
N GLY A 404 8.57 -8.20 -1.23
CA GLY A 404 9.02 -9.18 -2.20
C GLY A 404 9.96 -10.24 -1.63
N ARG A 405 10.71 -9.90 -0.56
CA ARG A 405 11.63 -10.82 0.11
C ARG A 405 11.56 -10.61 1.62
N HIS A 406 11.04 -11.58 2.34
CA HIS A 406 11.04 -11.57 3.81
C HIS A 406 12.34 -12.13 4.40
N SER A 407 13.05 -12.99 3.66
CA SER A 407 14.29 -13.65 4.11
C SER A 407 15.52 -12.73 4.09
N HIS A 408 15.48 -11.60 3.35
CA HIS A 408 16.61 -10.68 3.18
C HIS A 408 16.28 -9.25 3.60
N ASP A 409 17.26 -8.56 4.19
CA ASP A 409 17.16 -7.15 4.57
C ASP A 409 18.16 -6.32 3.76
N GLU A 410 17.67 -5.56 2.78
CA GLU A 410 18.48 -4.70 1.92
C GLU A 410 18.82 -3.40 2.65
N LEU A 411 19.93 -3.39 3.40
CA LEU A 411 20.34 -2.26 4.23
C LEU A 411 20.61 -0.99 3.44
N SER A 412 20.93 -1.09 2.15
CA SER A 412 21.19 0.08 1.30
C SER A 412 19.95 0.96 1.10
N ILE A 413 18.73 0.46 1.38
CA ILE A 413 17.51 1.29 1.42
C ILE A 413 17.60 2.35 2.52
N LEU A 414 18.32 2.08 3.61
CA LEU A 414 18.55 3.03 4.70
C LEU A 414 19.71 4.01 4.43
N ALA A 415 20.29 4.04 3.23
CA ALA A 415 21.36 4.98 2.90
C ALA A 415 21.05 6.45 3.26
N PRO A 416 19.85 6.98 2.98
CA PRO A 416 19.50 8.32 3.43
C PRO A 416 19.69 8.51 4.94
N LEU A 417 19.23 7.53 5.73
CA LEU A 417 19.26 7.60 7.19
C LEU A 417 20.70 7.55 7.76
N TYR A 418 21.51 6.55 7.34
CA TYR A 418 22.87 6.42 7.91
C TYR A 418 23.86 7.43 7.34
N GLN A 419 23.61 8.03 6.15
CA GLN A 419 24.45 9.09 5.60
C GLN A 419 24.11 10.46 6.15
N CYS A 420 22.82 10.74 6.39
CA CYS A 420 22.36 12.04 6.90
C CYS A 420 22.35 12.12 8.42
N CYS A 421 22.15 11.01 9.09
CA CYS A 421 22.05 10.88 10.54
C CYS A 421 21.10 11.91 11.19
N VAL A 422 19.92 12.08 10.62
CA VAL A 422 18.84 12.90 11.18
C VAL A 422 17.52 12.15 11.12
N VAL A 423 16.69 12.28 12.15
CA VAL A 423 15.37 11.68 12.21
C VAL A 423 14.44 12.56 13.05
N LYS A 424 13.15 12.54 12.80
CA LYS A 424 12.17 13.21 13.65
C LYS A 424 12.12 12.54 15.01
N ASP A 425 12.14 13.33 16.07
CA ASP A 425 12.00 12.83 17.44
C ASP A 425 10.70 12.00 17.61
N ASP A 426 9.57 12.49 17.08
CA ASP A 426 8.30 11.76 17.08
C ASP A 426 8.38 10.40 16.36
N THR A 427 9.06 10.33 15.22
CA THR A 427 9.27 9.06 14.50
C THR A 427 10.12 8.11 15.34
N TRP A 428 11.21 8.60 15.94
CA TRP A 428 12.06 7.82 16.82
C TRP A 428 11.31 7.24 18.02
N GLN A 429 10.48 8.06 18.68
CA GLN A 429 9.68 7.61 19.82
C GLN A 429 8.69 6.51 19.42
N ARG A 430 7.99 6.65 18.26
CA ARG A 430 7.07 5.63 17.76
C ARG A 430 7.77 4.33 17.39
N LEU A 431 8.94 4.39 16.74
CA LEU A 431 9.72 3.19 16.42
C LEU A 431 10.15 2.44 17.68
N ASN A 432 10.57 3.15 18.74
CA ASN A 432 10.89 2.52 20.02
C ASN A 432 9.64 1.92 20.67
N LEU A 433 8.49 2.58 20.62
CA LEU A 433 7.23 2.06 21.13
C LEU A 433 6.86 0.74 20.43
N LEU A 434 6.96 0.70 19.09
CA LEU A 434 6.64 -0.48 18.27
C LEU A 434 7.64 -1.65 18.47
N ALA A 435 8.77 -1.41 19.11
CA ALA A 435 9.72 -2.45 19.49
C ALA A 435 9.40 -3.11 20.83
N LEU A 436 8.48 -2.54 21.62
CA LEU A 436 8.07 -3.10 22.92
C LEU A 436 7.12 -4.29 22.72
N PRO A 437 7.13 -5.31 23.59
CA PRO A 437 6.25 -6.48 23.50
C PRO A 437 4.75 -6.12 23.46
N GLU A 438 4.35 -5.07 24.20
CA GLU A 438 2.97 -4.60 24.29
C GLU A 438 2.45 -4.02 22.96
N TYR A 439 3.34 -3.47 22.14
CA TYR A 439 3.02 -2.79 20.87
C TYR A 439 3.79 -3.39 19.70
N ARG A 440 4.31 -4.61 19.83
CA ARG A 440 5.15 -5.25 18.82
C ARG A 440 4.62 -5.06 17.40
N LEU A 441 5.47 -4.55 16.50
CA LEU A 441 5.07 -4.15 15.15
C LEU A 441 4.37 -5.27 14.39
N SER A 442 4.89 -6.51 14.44
CA SER A 442 4.26 -7.66 13.80
C SER A 442 2.86 -7.96 14.32
N ASP A 443 2.61 -7.79 15.63
CA ASP A 443 1.32 -8.07 16.25
C ASP A 443 0.28 -7.01 15.87
N VAL A 444 0.63 -5.71 15.97
CA VAL A 444 -0.29 -4.63 15.59
C VAL A 444 -0.55 -4.61 14.09
N MET A 445 0.44 -5.00 13.28
CA MET A 445 0.29 -5.14 11.84
C MET A 445 -0.66 -6.29 11.49
N ARG A 446 -0.51 -7.46 12.12
CA ARG A 446 -1.41 -8.61 11.97
C ARG A 446 -2.86 -8.25 12.33
N GLU A 447 -3.06 -7.55 13.45
CA GLU A 447 -4.40 -7.08 13.84
C GLU A 447 -4.98 -6.09 12.85
N SER A 448 -4.17 -5.15 12.36
CA SER A 448 -4.61 -4.14 11.39
C SER A 448 -5.02 -4.77 10.06
N LEU A 449 -4.29 -5.77 9.58
CA LEU A 449 -4.56 -6.45 8.31
C LEU A 449 -5.80 -7.37 8.37
N ARG A 450 -6.17 -7.88 9.55
CA ARG A 450 -7.40 -8.68 9.72
C ARG A 450 -8.70 -7.91 9.41
N ALA A 451 -8.63 -6.59 9.36
CA ALA A 451 -9.77 -5.76 8.99
C ALA A 451 -9.98 -5.70 7.46
N ASP A 452 -9.01 -6.17 6.67
CA ASP A 452 -9.13 -6.25 5.21
C ASP A 452 -9.98 -7.46 4.79
N GLU A 453 -10.67 -7.36 3.65
CA GLU A 453 -11.50 -8.44 3.11
C GLU A 453 -10.68 -9.65 2.65
N LEU A 454 -9.42 -9.41 2.27
CA LEU A 454 -8.53 -10.48 1.85
C LEU A 454 -7.89 -11.14 3.08
N ASP A 455 -8.24 -12.40 3.34
CA ASP A 455 -7.58 -13.19 4.38
C ASP A 455 -6.11 -13.43 4.00
N THR A 456 -5.22 -13.21 4.98
CA THR A 456 -3.77 -13.35 4.85
C THR A 456 -3.16 -12.38 3.82
N VAL A 457 -3.24 -11.08 4.08
CA VAL A 457 -2.52 -10.06 3.27
C VAL A 457 -1.01 -10.27 3.33
N LEU A 458 -0.45 -10.51 4.53
CA LEU A 458 0.96 -10.86 4.75
C LEU A 458 1.08 -12.19 5.50
N THR A 459 2.04 -13.02 5.11
CA THR A 459 2.37 -14.26 5.83
C THR A 459 3.20 -14.00 7.08
N GLU A 460 3.27 -14.96 8.01
CA GLU A 460 4.05 -14.81 9.25
C GLU A 460 5.54 -14.51 9.03
N PRO A 461 6.23 -15.06 8.01
CA PRO A 461 7.59 -14.66 7.68
C PRO A 461 7.73 -13.17 7.35
N HIS A 462 6.76 -12.56 6.65
CA HIS A 462 6.76 -11.11 6.36
C HIS A 462 6.59 -10.29 7.65
N LEU A 463 5.69 -10.73 8.55
CA LEU A 463 5.48 -10.07 9.85
C LEU A 463 6.73 -10.15 10.73
N ALA A 464 7.38 -11.32 10.78
CA ALA A 464 8.66 -11.49 11.49
C ALA A 464 9.77 -10.61 10.89
N ALA A 465 9.78 -10.43 9.56
CA ALA A 465 10.73 -9.55 8.89
C ALA A 465 10.54 -8.07 9.29
N LEU A 466 9.30 -7.62 9.51
CA LEU A 466 9.04 -6.26 10.01
C LEU A 466 9.71 -6.00 11.36
N ASP A 467 9.58 -6.93 12.32
CA ASP A 467 10.20 -6.79 13.62
C ASP A 467 11.74 -6.76 13.51
N ARG A 468 12.30 -7.65 12.71
CA ARG A 468 13.75 -7.73 12.47
C ARG A 468 14.27 -6.44 11.83
N ARG A 469 13.59 -5.92 10.80
CA ARG A 469 13.94 -4.68 10.12
C ARG A 469 13.77 -3.46 11.02
N LEU A 470 12.75 -3.44 11.88
CA LEU A 470 12.59 -2.39 12.88
C LEU A 470 13.81 -2.31 13.80
N GLN A 471 14.34 -3.47 14.28
CA GLN A 471 15.56 -3.48 15.10
C GLN A 471 16.77 -2.91 14.33
N ARG A 472 16.90 -3.19 13.02
CA ARG A 472 17.95 -2.60 12.17
C ARG A 472 17.84 -1.08 12.06
N VAL A 473 16.63 -0.56 11.87
CA VAL A 473 16.40 0.91 11.87
C VAL A 473 16.83 1.52 13.20
N LEU A 474 16.41 0.94 14.32
CA LEU A 474 16.76 1.42 15.66
C LEU A 474 18.28 1.36 15.91
N GLU A 475 18.98 0.33 15.42
CA GLU A 475 20.43 0.20 15.50
C GLU A 475 21.13 1.34 14.72
N VAL A 476 20.69 1.64 13.48
CA VAL A 476 21.25 2.72 12.67
C VAL A 476 21.08 4.07 13.37
N VAL A 477 19.90 4.37 13.91
CA VAL A 477 19.66 5.63 14.61
C VAL A 477 20.52 5.73 15.88
N ARG A 478 20.63 4.64 16.67
CA ARG A 478 21.51 4.63 17.86
C ARG A 478 22.96 4.87 17.50
N GLN A 479 23.43 4.28 16.41
CA GLN A 479 24.79 4.53 15.92
C GLN A 479 25.00 5.98 15.53
N CYS A 480 24.03 6.62 14.88
CA CYS A 480 24.05 8.04 14.58
C CYS A 480 24.11 8.88 15.87
N VAL A 481 23.28 8.56 16.87
CA VAL A 481 23.27 9.26 18.18
C VAL A 481 24.62 9.14 18.90
N LEU A 482 25.22 7.95 18.89
CA LEU A 482 26.56 7.73 19.47
C LEU A 482 27.64 8.55 18.78
N THR A 483 27.50 8.76 17.46
CA THR A 483 28.52 9.47 16.66
C THR A 483 28.37 10.99 16.74
N TYR A 484 27.15 11.51 16.69
CA TYR A 484 26.89 12.95 16.52
C TYR A 484 26.15 13.60 17.70
N GLY A 485 25.70 12.82 18.68
CA GLY A 485 24.90 13.27 19.82
C GLY A 485 23.40 13.34 19.49
N GLU A 486 22.60 13.23 20.56
CA GLU A 486 21.13 13.14 20.46
C GLU A 486 20.51 14.41 19.84
N GLU A 487 20.94 15.61 20.27
CA GLU A 487 20.41 16.90 19.78
C GLU A 487 20.64 17.13 18.28
N ALA A 488 21.72 16.56 17.73
CA ALA A 488 22.04 16.69 16.31
C ALA A 488 21.27 15.67 15.45
N VAL A 489 20.86 14.55 16.03
CA VAL A 489 20.20 13.46 15.30
C VAL A 489 18.70 13.49 15.46
N LEU A 490 18.17 13.69 16.69
CA LEU A 490 16.74 13.67 16.99
C LEU A 490 16.16 15.07 16.88
N ILE A 491 15.60 15.39 15.72
CA ILE A 491 15.09 16.71 15.41
C ILE A 491 13.66 16.86 15.90
N LYS A 492 13.45 17.78 16.85
CA LYS A 492 12.11 18.16 17.30
C LYS A 492 11.52 19.13 16.30
N GLU A 493 10.44 18.73 15.61
CA GLU A 493 9.62 19.69 14.88
C GLU A 493 8.96 20.61 15.92
N MET A 494 9.55 21.80 16.12
CA MET A 494 8.92 22.81 16.97
C MET A 494 7.61 23.22 16.31
N TRP A 495 6.50 22.76 16.88
CA TRP A 495 5.18 23.31 16.59
C TRP A 495 5.24 24.80 16.94
N ARG A 496 5.39 25.67 15.92
CA ARG A 496 5.27 27.11 16.13
C ARG A 496 3.77 27.40 16.22
N PRO A 497 3.22 27.77 17.41
CA PRO A 497 1.90 28.36 17.45
C PRO A 497 1.94 29.59 16.54
N LEU A 498 0.98 29.71 15.62
CA LEU A 498 0.79 30.87 14.79
C LEU A 498 0.86 32.12 15.67
N GLN A 499 1.92 32.91 15.54
CA GLN A 499 1.96 34.23 16.12
C GLN A 499 0.78 34.99 15.52
N ARG A 500 -0.19 35.36 16.37
CA ARG A 500 -1.23 36.27 15.98
C ARG A 500 -0.53 37.56 15.47
N PRO A 501 -0.91 38.07 14.29
CA PRO A 501 -0.42 39.37 13.88
C PRO A 501 -0.75 40.34 15.02
N SER A 502 0.23 40.98 15.57
CA SER A 502 0.05 42.10 16.51
C SER A 502 -0.73 43.17 15.77
N LEU A 503 -2.00 43.35 16.13
CA LEU A 503 -2.75 44.54 15.78
C LEU A 503 -1.97 45.70 16.40
N GLN A 504 -1.26 46.45 15.60
CA GLN A 504 -0.77 47.77 15.99
C GLN A 504 -2.01 48.67 16.13
N PRO A 505 -2.21 49.32 17.28
CA PRO A 505 -3.23 50.34 17.40
C PRO A 505 -2.78 51.57 16.58
N SER A 506 -3.66 51.98 15.67
CA SER A 506 -3.59 53.27 14.97
C SER A 506 -3.79 54.45 15.91
#